data_4f7abc313d085153e817a22c662cfca8
#
_entry.id   4f7abc313d085153e817a22c662cfca8
#
_cell.length_a   1.000
_cell.length_b   1.000
_cell.length_c   1.000
_cell.angle_alpha   90.00
_cell.angle_beta   90.00
_cell.angle_gamma   90.00
#
_symmetry.space_group_name_H-M   'P 1'
#
loop_
_entity.id
_entity.type
_entity.pdbx_description
1 polymer ?
#
loop_
_entity_poly.entity_id
_entity_poly.type
_entity_poly.pdbx_seq_one_letter_code
_entity_poly.pdbx_strand_id
1 'polypeptide(L)'
;KTLFEETVLKRKAMFIPILGVATFMLVGYAGVDHEKPEILSNHIEIPYGEKFDTDMIDIIDNHDERSELVVNANTQSLNVNQLGSYQVEVEATDQFNNVAVKTIQVDVVDDESPKIKTVGASNGYYIEVPVFGSSDLSSYLKATDNVDGDVTPFIESDKQLDTSKQGTQTLEVSVSDNSGNTTKEAYKFFVADMQAPKITLKSGNDIT
;
A
#
# COMPACT_ATOMS: atom_id res chain seq x y z
N LYS A 1 -21.63 14.50 -15.49
CA LYS A 1 -20.34 15.18 -15.56
C LYS A 1 -19.92 15.46 -14.13
N THR A 2 -19.43 14.48 -13.45
CA THR A 2 -18.92 14.59 -12.08
C THR A 2 -17.53 13.97 -12.05
N LEU A 3 -16.60 14.83 -11.73
CA LEU A 3 -15.20 14.55 -11.53
C LEU A 3 -15.06 13.54 -10.37
N PHE A 4 -14.50 12.37 -10.69
CA PHE A 4 -13.72 11.61 -9.76
C PHE A 4 -12.25 11.88 -10.15
N GLU A 5 -11.70 12.93 -9.62
CA GLU A 5 -10.26 13.14 -9.66
C GLU A 5 -9.62 12.49 -8.43
N GLU A 6 -8.72 11.61 -8.76
CA GLU A 6 -7.78 10.92 -7.95
C GLU A 6 -7.15 11.79 -6.87
N THR A 7 -7.42 11.44 -5.63
CA THR A 7 -6.58 11.91 -4.53
C THR A 7 -5.52 10.84 -4.27
N VAL A 8 -4.51 10.80 -5.14
CA VAL A 8 -3.23 10.19 -4.77
C VAL A 8 -2.65 11.05 -3.66
N LEU A 9 -2.88 10.62 -2.43
CA LEU A 9 -2.27 11.22 -1.26
C LEU A 9 -0.79 10.88 -1.28
N LYS A 10 0.00 11.71 -1.98
CA LYS A 10 1.45 11.72 -1.79
C LYS A 10 1.68 12.07 -0.32
N ARG A 11 1.98 11.09 0.49
CA ARG A 11 2.57 11.32 1.80
C ARG A 11 3.92 11.98 1.57
N LYS A 12 3.93 13.31 1.53
CA LYS A 12 5.17 14.07 1.69
C LYS A 12 5.69 13.74 3.09
N ALA A 13 6.89 13.20 3.14
CA ALA A 13 7.65 13.19 4.37
C ALA A 13 7.54 14.57 4.99
N MET A 14 7.10 14.62 6.24
CA MET A 14 6.91 15.88 6.96
C MET A 14 8.29 16.39 7.36
N PHE A 15 8.87 17.24 6.51
CA PHE A 15 10.06 17.99 6.85
C PHE A 15 9.77 18.87 8.08
N ILE A 16 10.41 18.58 9.19
CA ILE A 16 10.53 19.52 10.29
C ILE A 16 11.78 20.34 9.98
N PRO A 17 11.65 21.61 9.59
CA PRO A 17 12.84 22.45 9.41
C PRO A 17 13.43 22.73 10.78
N ILE A 18 14.61 22.20 11.05
CA ILE A 18 15.43 22.67 12.17
C ILE A 18 15.97 24.02 11.75
N LEU A 19 15.34 25.07 12.26
CA LEU A 19 15.75 26.46 12.09
C LEU A 19 17.00 26.71 12.96
N GLY A 20 18.13 26.89 12.32
CA GLY A 20 19.39 27.23 13.00
C GLY A 20 20.50 27.51 12.00
N VAL A 21 20.26 28.42 11.02
CA VAL A 21 21.33 28.90 10.14
C VAL A 21 21.90 30.18 10.73
N ALA A 22 23.06 30.06 11.33
CA ALA A 22 23.92 31.24 11.58
C ALA A 22 24.58 31.61 10.25
N THR A 23 24.06 32.68 9.61
CA THR A 23 24.63 33.24 8.40
C THR A 23 25.95 33.95 8.74
N PHE A 24 27.07 33.32 8.45
CA PHE A 24 28.35 34.03 8.35
C PHE A 24 28.59 34.36 6.87
N MET A 25 28.34 35.64 6.50
CA MET A 25 28.88 36.18 5.27
C MET A 25 30.38 36.45 5.47
N LEU A 26 31.23 35.62 4.88
CA LEU A 26 32.62 35.98 4.62
C LEU A 26 32.81 36.18 3.12
N VAL A 27 32.92 37.44 2.71
CA VAL A 27 33.25 37.81 1.33
C VAL A 27 34.74 37.57 1.10
N GLY A 28 35.05 36.69 0.14
CA GLY A 28 36.31 36.74 -0.59
C GLY A 28 37.45 35.87 -0.09
N TYR A 29 37.38 34.60 -0.51
CA TYR A 29 38.49 33.83 -1.08
C TYR A 29 37.81 32.66 -1.81
N ALA A 30 37.99 32.53 -3.12
CA ALA A 30 37.69 31.25 -3.79
C ALA A 30 38.73 30.23 -3.28
N GLY A 31 38.57 29.82 -2.05
CA GLY A 31 39.36 28.77 -1.41
C GLY A 31 38.87 27.42 -1.91
N VAL A 32 39.78 26.54 -2.22
CA VAL A 32 39.48 25.14 -2.50
C VAL A 32 38.73 24.57 -1.29
N ASP A 33 37.56 24.01 -1.52
CA ASP A 33 36.84 23.30 -0.48
C ASP A 33 37.58 22.03 -0.06
N HIS A 34 37.69 21.78 1.22
CA HIS A 34 38.37 20.62 1.82
C HIS A 34 37.44 19.85 2.76
N GLU A 35 36.22 20.30 2.92
CA GLU A 35 35.21 19.62 3.72
C GLU A 35 34.44 18.64 2.82
N LYS A 36 34.10 17.49 3.38
CA LYS A 36 33.37 16.47 2.66
C LYS A 36 31.87 16.59 2.93
N PRO A 37 31.01 16.14 2.03
CA PRO A 37 29.58 16.07 2.26
C PRO A 37 29.24 15.31 3.56
N GLU A 38 28.16 15.68 4.21
CA GLU A 38 27.62 14.98 5.38
C GLU A 38 26.34 14.23 4.99
N ILE A 39 26.37 12.89 5.10
CA ILE A 39 25.21 12.03 4.88
C ILE A 39 24.41 11.99 6.19
N LEU A 40 23.27 12.67 6.24
CA LEU A 40 22.43 12.79 7.43
C LEU A 40 21.58 11.56 7.67
N SER A 41 21.07 10.93 6.62
CA SER A 41 20.23 9.74 6.72
C SER A 41 20.96 8.60 7.44
N ASN A 42 20.28 7.95 8.36
CA ASN A 42 20.71 6.72 9.02
C ASN A 42 19.81 5.54 8.67
N HIS A 43 18.56 5.85 8.35
CA HIS A 43 17.50 4.91 8.12
C HIS A 43 16.53 5.46 7.06
N ILE A 44 16.09 4.59 6.14
CA ILE A 44 15.11 4.88 5.09
C ILE A 44 14.14 3.69 5.05
N GLU A 45 12.85 3.98 4.96
CA GLU A 45 11.81 2.99 4.66
C GLU A 45 11.38 3.10 3.21
N ILE A 46 11.28 1.97 2.52
CA ILE A 46 10.77 1.89 1.16
C ILE A 46 9.65 0.85 1.09
N PRO A 47 8.55 1.15 0.38
CA PRO A 47 7.48 0.21 0.13
C PRO A 47 7.96 -1.03 -0.64
N TYR A 48 7.36 -2.17 -0.35
CA TYR A 48 7.61 -3.41 -1.08
C TYR A 48 7.43 -3.24 -2.59
N GLY A 49 8.45 -3.64 -3.35
CA GLY A 49 8.46 -3.55 -4.81
C GLY A 49 8.86 -2.18 -5.36
N GLU A 50 8.99 -1.14 -4.54
CA GLU A 50 9.47 0.16 -4.97
C GLU A 50 11.01 0.19 -5.09
N LYS A 51 11.48 1.04 -5.99
CA LYS A 51 12.93 1.18 -6.22
C LYS A 51 13.54 2.12 -5.19
N PHE A 52 14.71 1.74 -4.70
CA PHE A 52 15.56 2.66 -3.96
C PHE A 52 16.10 3.74 -4.91
N ASP A 53 16.02 5.00 -4.47
CA ASP A 53 16.57 6.16 -5.16
C ASP A 53 17.51 6.91 -4.22
N THR A 54 18.65 7.37 -4.73
CA THR A 54 19.61 8.19 -3.98
C THR A 54 19.04 9.55 -3.58
N ASP A 55 17.98 10.01 -4.23
CA ASP A 55 17.26 11.24 -3.84
C ASP A 55 16.49 11.11 -2.52
N MET A 56 16.29 9.88 -2.02
CA MET A 56 15.74 9.62 -0.69
C MET A 56 16.73 9.90 0.44
N ILE A 57 18.01 10.11 0.11
CA ILE A 57 19.08 10.27 1.10
C ILE A 57 19.28 11.76 1.36
N ASP A 58 19.14 12.16 2.63
CA ASP A 58 19.47 13.51 3.07
C ASP A 58 20.98 13.67 3.16
N ILE A 59 21.53 14.58 2.36
CA ILE A 59 22.95 14.90 2.30
C ILE A 59 23.07 16.42 2.22
N ILE A 60 23.99 16.96 2.99
CA ILE A 60 24.35 18.38 2.97
C ILE A 60 25.84 18.54 2.70
N ASP A 61 26.20 19.69 2.19
CA ASP A 61 27.57 20.13 2.02
C ASP A 61 27.69 21.61 2.41
N ASN A 62 28.90 22.05 2.76
CA ASN A 62 29.17 23.43 3.16
C ASN A 62 29.27 24.40 1.98
N HIS A 63 29.52 23.88 0.77
CA HIS A 63 29.75 24.64 -0.45
C HIS A 63 28.79 24.29 -1.58
N ASP A 64 28.52 23.00 -1.78
CA ASP A 64 27.78 22.48 -2.94
C ASP A 64 26.31 22.21 -2.61
N GLU A 65 25.44 22.55 -3.58
CA GLU A 65 24.01 22.16 -3.49
C GLU A 65 23.86 20.64 -3.67
N ARG A 66 22.77 20.05 -3.12
CA ARG A 66 22.50 18.60 -3.22
C ARG A 66 22.56 18.08 -4.66
N SER A 67 22.13 18.89 -5.64
CA SER A 67 22.12 18.54 -7.06
C SER A 67 23.50 18.53 -7.73
N GLU A 68 24.50 19.07 -7.05
CA GLU A 68 25.88 19.13 -7.53
C GLU A 68 26.73 17.98 -6.97
N LEU A 69 26.23 17.29 -5.93
CA LEU A 69 26.87 16.12 -5.35
C LEU A 69 26.67 14.89 -6.23
N VAL A 70 27.75 14.13 -6.42
CA VAL A 70 27.68 12.78 -7.02
C VAL A 70 27.42 11.78 -5.92
N VAL A 71 26.25 11.11 -5.97
CA VAL A 71 25.85 10.15 -4.95
C VAL A 71 25.71 8.76 -5.57
N ASN A 72 26.43 7.81 -5.01
CA ASN A 72 26.39 6.39 -5.36
C ASN A 72 25.91 5.58 -4.17
N ALA A 73 25.12 4.53 -4.42
CA ALA A 73 24.68 3.60 -3.40
C ALA A 73 24.94 2.15 -3.85
N ASN A 74 25.54 1.37 -2.99
CA ASN A 74 25.73 -0.06 -3.23
C ASN A 74 24.49 -0.82 -2.76
N THR A 75 23.60 -1.10 -3.69
CA THR A 75 22.33 -1.80 -3.47
C THR A 75 22.38 -3.30 -3.75
N GLN A 76 23.57 -3.91 -3.85
CA GLN A 76 23.71 -5.35 -4.21
C GLN A 76 23.04 -6.29 -3.20
N SER A 77 22.98 -5.90 -1.91
CA SER A 77 22.32 -6.66 -0.85
C SER A 77 20.83 -6.37 -0.72
N LEU A 78 20.36 -5.26 -1.32
CA LEU A 78 18.98 -4.80 -1.20
C LEU A 78 18.06 -5.59 -2.14
N ASN A 79 17.07 -6.28 -1.56
CA ASN A 79 16.01 -6.92 -2.31
C ASN A 79 14.67 -6.23 -2.00
N VAL A 80 14.26 -5.35 -2.88
CA VAL A 80 13.00 -4.58 -2.74
C VAL A 80 11.73 -5.43 -2.82
N ASN A 81 11.84 -6.69 -3.27
CA ASN A 81 10.74 -7.66 -3.30
C ASN A 81 10.77 -8.64 -2.12
N GLN A 82 11.41 -8.27 -1.05
CA GLN A 82 11.45 -9.05 0.19
C GLN A 82 11.46 -8.10 1.39
N LEU A 83 10.49 -8.23 2.26
CA LEU A 83 10.44 -7.47 3.51
C LEU A 83 11.67 -7.73 4.37
N GLY A 84 12.19 -6.70 5.00
CA GLY A 84 13.33 -6.82 5.91
C GLY A 84 14.24 -5.60 5.91
N SER A 85 15.28 -5.68 6.74
CA SER A 85 16.27 -4.62 6.94
C SER A 85 17.55 -4.94 6.17
N TYR A 86 18.01 -3.99 5.40
CA TYR A 86 19.19 -4.11 4.54
C TYR A 86 20.20 -3.02 4.90
N GLN A 87 21.48 -3.32 4.69
CA GLN A 87 22.55 -2.33 4.83
C GLN A 87 22.97 -1.88 3.43
N VAL A 88 22.96 -0.56 3.22
CA VAL A 88 23.36 0.07 1.95
C VAL A 88 24.49 1.03 2.24
N GLU A 89 25.64 0.82 1.59
CA GLU A 89 26.76 1.74 1.63
C GLU A 89 26.50 2.88 0.63
N VAL A 90 26.57 4.10 1.11
CA VAL A 90 26.37 5.34 0.35
C VAL A 90 27.67 6.10 0.29
N GLU A 91 28.06 6.51 -0.91
CA GLU A 91 29.17 7.41 -1.18
C GLU A 91 28.67 8.71 -1.76
N ALA A 92 29.05 9.84 -1.16
CA ALA A 92 28.75 11.17 -1.65
C ALA A 92 30.05 11.92 -1.94
N THR A 93 30.17 12.51 -3.12
CA THR A 93 31.35 13.23 -3.61
C THR A 93 30.94 14.64 -4.04
N ASP A 94 31.64 15.66 -3.57
CA ASP A 94 31.43 17.06 -3.96
C ASP A 94 32.20 17.41 -5.25
N GLN A 95 32.11 18.67 -5.68
CA GLN A 95 32.80 19.18 -6.89
C GLN A 95 34.33 19.27 -6.69
N PHE A 96 34.83 19.29 -5.47
CA PHE A 96 36.25 19.33 -5.12
C PHE A 96 36.85 17.95 -4.89
N ASN A 97 36.07 16.88 -5.08
CA ASN A 97 36.40 15.47 -4.87
C ASN A 97 36.64 15.10 -3.40
N ASN A 98 36.01 15.81 -2.45
CA ASN A 98 35.94 15.32 -1.09
C ASN A 98 34.85 14.25 -1.00
N VAL A 99 35.15 13.14 -0.34
CA VAL A 99 34.28 11.95 -0.34
C VAL A 99 33.82 11.63 1.08
N ALA A 100 32.52 11.44 1.23
CA ALA A 100 31.93 10.86 2.41
C ALA A 100 31.38 9.45 2.08
N VAL A 101 31.60 8.51 3.01
CA VAL A 101 31.03 7.16 2.91
C VAL A 101 30.30 6.84 4.21
N LYS A 102 29.08 6.32 4.09
CA LYS A 102 28.27 5.91 5.25
C LYS A 102 27.40 4.71 4.90
N THR A 103 27.30 3.77 5.81
CA THR A 103 26.33 2.70 5.73
C THR A 103 25.03 3.14 6.39
N ILE A 104 23.93 3.06 5.67
CA ILE A 104 22.57 3.36 6.13
C ILE A 104 21.74 2.06 6.19
N GLN A 105 20.74 2.05 7.05
CA GLN A 105 19.73 0.98 7.05
C GLN A 105 18.61 1.34 6.09
N VAL A 106 18.21 0.37 5.28
CA VAL A 106 17.04 0.47 4.39
C VAL A 106 16.08 -0.64 4.76
N ASP A 107 14.89 -0.28 5.21
CA ASP A 107 13.84 -1.23 5.54
C ASP A 107 12.82 -1.30 4.40
N VAL A 108 12.65 -2.50 3.85
CA VAL A 108 11.57 -2.80 2.90
C VAL A 108 10.35 -3.17 3.72
N VAL A 109 9.30 -2.35 3.63
CA VAL A 109 8.08 -2.47 4.43
C VAL A 109 6.86 -2.70 3.54
N ASP A 110 5.85 -3.33 4.11
CA ASP A 110 4.53 -3.41 3.50
C ASP A 110 3.64 -2.34 4.13
N ASP A 111 3.25 -1.37 3.34
CA ASP A 111 2.40 -0.24 3.73
C ASP A 111 1.09 -0.18 2.91
N GLU A 112 0.85 -1.18 2.05
CA GLU A 112 -0.42 -1.30 1.33
C GLU A 112 -1.43 -2.13 2.14
N SER A 113 -2.69 -1.69 2.13
CA SER A 113 -3.79 -2.48 2.70
C SER A 113 -4.37 -3.43 1.64
N PRO A 114 -4.86 -4.60 2.06
CA PRO A 114 -5.53 -5.55 1.17
C PRO A 114 -6.68 -4.93 0.37
N LYS A 115 -6.91 -5.45 -0.82
CA LYS A 115 -7.99 -5.02 -1.73
C LYS A 115 -9.08 -6.07 -1.77
N ILE A 116 -10.33 -5.67 -1.43
CA ILE A 116 -11.49 -6.55 -1.49
C ILE A 116 -12.19 -6.40 -2.84
N LYS A 117 -12.57 -7.53 -3.45
CA LYS A 117 -13.34 -7.58 -4.70
C LYS A 117 -14.54 -8.48 -4.54
N THR A 118 -15.66 -8.09 -5.13
CA THR A 118 -16.85 -8.95 -5.24
C THR A 118 -16.64 -10.05 -6.26
N VAL A 119 -17.13 -11.26 -5.97
CA VAL A 119 -17.18 -12.38 -6.89
C VAL A 119 -18.61 -12.89 -6.99
N GLY A 120 -19.01 -13.37 -8.17
CA GLY A 120 -20.37 -13.84 -8.41
C GLY A 120 -21.34 -12.77 -8.93
N ALA A 121 -22.63 -13.00 -8.76
CA ALA A 121 -23.65 -12.10 -9.24
C ALA A 121 -23.71 -10.81 -8.42
N SER A 122 -23.48 -9.68 -9.09
CA SER A 122 -23.59 -8.34 -8.51
C SER A 122 -24.11 -7.40 -9.58
N ASN A 123 -25.06 -6.54 -9.22
CA ASN A 123 -25.60 -5.50 -10.12
C ASN A 123 -24.92 -4.14 -9.90
N GLY A 124 -23.79 -4.10 -9.18
CA GLY A 124 -23.06 -2.89 -8.85
C GLY A 124 -23.57 -2.15 -7.61
N TYR A 125 -24.74 -2.54 -7.07
CA TYR A 125 -25.32 -1.97 -5.86
C TYR A 125 -25.37 -2.95 -4.70
N TYR A 126 -25.58 -4.23 -4.97
CA TYR A 126 -25.59 -5.31 -3.98
C TYR A 126 -25.09 -6.61 -4.57
N ILE A 127 -24.60 -7.44 -3.66
CA ILE A 127 -24.20 -8.82 -3.91
C ILE A 127 -25.47 -9.68 -3.77
N GLU A 128 -25.81 -10.43 -4.80
CA GLU A 128 -26.97 -11.30 -4.79
C GLU A 128 -26.66 -12.62 -4.08
N VAL A 129 -27.53 -12.99 -3.14
CA VAL A 129 -27.38 -14.17 -2.30
C VAL A 129 -28.65 -15.00 -2.39
N PRO A 130 -28.57 -16.27 -2.78
CA PRO A 130 -29.74 -17.15 -2.72
C PRO A 130 -30.23 -17.35 -1.28
N VAL A 131 -31.54 -17.36 -1.08
CA VAL A 131 -32.11 -17.73 0.22
C VAL A 131 -31.64 -19.16 0.59
N PHE A 132 -31.19 -19.35 1.86
CA PHE A 132 -30.50 -20.55 2.33
C PHE A 132 -29.18 -20.88 1.60
N GLY A 133 -28.59 -19.91 0.90
CA GLY A 133 -27.25 -20.01 0.32
C GLY A 133 -26.16 -19.98 1.37
N SER A 134 -24.90 -19.86 0.93
CA SER A 134 -23.78 -19.77 1.85
C SER A 134 -23.85 -18.51 2.71
N SER A 135 -23.56 -18.61 3.97
CA SER A 135 -23.32 -17.47 4.87
C SER A 135 -21.83 -17.09 4.96
N ASP A 136 -20.97 -17.87 4.33
CA ASP A 136 -19.54 -17.61 4.25
C ASP A 136 -19.26 -16.51 3.21
N LEU A 137 -18.69 -15.41 3.67
CA LEU A 137 -18.40 -14.24 2.84
C LEU A 137 -17.38 -14.56 1.74
N SER A 138 -16.50 -15.54 1.91
CA SER A 138 -15.55 -15.97 0.89
C SER A 138 -16.20 -16.51 -0.39
N SER A 139 -17.49 -16.86 -0.33
CA SER A 139 -18.32 -17.22 -1.48
C SER A 139 -18.65 -16.01 -2.37
N TYR A 140 -18.57 -14.81 -1.83
CA TYR A 140 -19.03 -13.57 -2.47
C TYR A 140 -17.95 -12.51 -2.58
N LEU A 141 -16.92 -12.61 -1.75
CA LEU A 141 -15.81 -11.66 -1.68
C LEU A 141 -14.47 -12.40 -1.80
N LYS A 142 -13.53 -11.76 -2.43
CA LYS A 142 -12.12 -12.14 -2.45
C LYS A 142 -11.27 -10.97 -1.99
N ALA A 143 -10.24 -11.24 -1.24
CA ALA A 143 -9.28 -10.24 -0.81
C ALA A 143 -7.88 -10.65 -1.23
N THR A 144 -7.14 -9.68 -1.76
CA THR A 144 -5.75 -9.88 -2.20
C THR A 144 -4.88 -8.73 -1.73
N ASP A 145 -3.66 -9.06 -1.43
CA ASP A 145 -2.62 -8.16 -1.01
C ASP A 145 -1.38 -8.29 -1.90
N ASN A 146 -0.56 -7.22 -1.99
CA ASN A 146 0.63 -7.20 -2.83
C ASN A 146 1.79 -8.05 -2.28
N VAL A 147 1.85 -8.26 -0.96
CA VAL A 147 2.87 -9.06 -0.27
C VAL A 147 2.33 -10.43 0.09
N ASP A 148 1.17 -10.48 0.73
CA ASP A 148 0.59 -11.71 1.28
C ASP A 148 -0.22 -12.54 0.27
N GLY A 149 -0.56 -11.94 -0.88
CA GLY A 149 -1.32 -12.63 -1.93
C GLY A 149 -2.80 -12.80 -1.58
N ASP A 150 -3.30 -14.03 -1.50
CA ASP A 150 -4.71 -14.32 -1.17
C ASP A 150 -4.95 -14.27 0.34
N VAL A 151 -5.53 -13.18 0.81
CA VAL A 151 -5.94 -12.95 2.20
C VAL A 151 -7.45 -13.13 2.42
N THR A 152 -8.15 -13.73 1.45
CA THR A 152 -9.59 -14.05 1.55
C THR A 152 -9.97 -14.78 2.85
N PRO A 153 -9.18 -15.75 3.37
CA PRO A 153 -9.50 -16.45 4.62
C PRO A 153 -9.55 -15.55 5.86
N PHE A 154 -9.00 -14.35 5.79
CA PHE A 154 -8.96 -13.38 6.89
C PHE A 154 -10.07 -12.32 6.80
N ILE A 155 -11.03 -12.50 5.89
CA ILE A 155 -12.20 -11.64 5.81
C ILE A 155 -13.07 -11.83 7.03
N GLU A 156 -13.32 -10.75 7.76
CA GLU A 156 -14.21 -10.68 8.92
C GLU A 156 -15.37 -9.72 8.65
N SER A 157 -16.41 -9.78 9.49
CA SER A 157 -17.53 -8.81 9.43
C SER A 157 -18.09 -8.51 10.81
N ASP A 158 -18.74 -7.35 10.93
CA ASP A 158 -19.40 -6.87 12.14
C ASP A 158 -20.52 -7.81 12.63
N LYS A 159 -21.11 -8.57 11.72
CA LYS A 159 -22.18 -9.54 11.97
C LYS A 159 -22.20 -10.64 10.92
N GLN A 160 -22.82 -11.75 11.25
CA GLN A 160 -23.01 -12.86 10.32
C GLN A 160 -24.08 -12.53 9.26
N LEU A 161 -23.83 -12.93 7.99
CA LEU A 161 -24.81 -12.88 6.93
C LEU A 161 -25.93 -13.91 7.19
N ASP A 162 -27.16 -13.44 7.37
CA ASP A 162 -28.33 -14.30 7.56
C ASP A 162 -29.02 -14.60 6.22
N THR A 163 -28.68 -15.74 5.64
CA THR A 163 -29.23 -16.18 4.35
C THR A 163 -30.65 -16.78 4.46
N SER A 164 -31.18 -16.98 5.67
CA SER A 164 -32.56 -17.45 5.87
C SER A 164 -33.59 -16.34 5.74
N LYS A 165 -33.15 -15.09 5.85
CA LYS A 165 -34.00 -13.90 5.87
C LYS A 165 -33.88 -13.11 4.59
N GLN A 166 -34.94 -13.11 3.77
CA GLN A 166 -34.98 -12.32 2.54
C GLN A 166 -34.90 -10.81 2.83
N GLY A 167 -34.26 -10.10 1.91
CA GLY A 167 -34.09 -8.65 1.95
C GLY A 167 -32.64 -8.22 1.91
N THR A 168 -32.42 -6.92 2.08
CA THR A 168 -31.08 -6.33 2.06
C THR A 168 -30.45 -6.31 3.46
N GLN A 169 -29.22 -6.80 3.56
CA GLN A 169 -28.38 -6.71 4.75
C GLN A 169 -27.11 -5.94 4.40
N THR A 170 -26.72 -4.99 5.24
CA THR A 170 -25.45 -4.29 5.10
C THR A 170 -24.51 -4.79 6.18
N LEU A 171 -23.34 -5.28 5.79
CA LEU A 171 -22.28 -5.74 6.68
C LEU A 171 -21.07 -4.82 6.51
N GLU A 172 -20.44 -4.46 7.62
CA GLU A 172 -19.10 -3.87 7.61
C GLU A 172 -18.10 -5.02 7.58
N VAL A 173 -17.37 -5.10 6.47
CA VAL A 173 -16.40 -6.16 6.21
C VAL A 173 -15.01 -5.58 6.38
N SER A 174 -14.13 -6.35 7.03
CA SER A 174 -12.73 -6.00 7.20
C SER A 174 -11.83 -7.16 6.83
N VAL A 175 -10.62 -6.82 6.40
CA VAL A 175 -9.53 -7.77 6.16
C VAL A 175 -8.21 -7.11 6.51
N SER A 176 -7.33 -7.85 7.17
CA SER A 176 -5.97 -7.40 7.48
C SER A 176 -4.96 -8.35 6.86
N ASP A 177 -3.82 -7.78 6.47
CA ASP A 177 -2.63 -8.54 6.09
C ASP A 177 -1.78 -8.94 7.31
N ASN A 178 -0.64 -9.60 7.07
CA ASN A 178 0.29 -9.99 8.13
C ASN A 178 1.13 -8.80 8.65
N SER A 179 1.20 -7.70 7.90
CA SER A 179 1.90 -6.47 8.28
C SER A 179 1.03 -5.56 9.17
N GLY A 180 -0.28 -5.87 9.26
CA GLY A 180 -1.26 -5.14 10.07
C GLY A 180 -2.01 -4.05 9.33
N ASN A 181 -1.80 -3.89 8.02
CA ASN A 181 -2.60 -2.98 7.21
C ASN A 181 -4.01 -3.54 7.06
N THR A 182 -5.02 -2.69 7.15
CA THR A 182 -6.42 -3.12 7.21
C THR A 182 -7.29 -2.34 6.26
N THR A 183 -8.11 -3.06 5.51
CA THR A 183 -9.21 -2.50 4.71
C THR A 183 -10.54 -2.75 5.41
N LYS A 184 -11.40 -1.72 5.45
CA LYS A 184 -12.79 -1.82 5.96
C LYS A 184 -13.73 -1.19 4.96
N GLU A 185 -14.75 -1.94 4.56
CA GLU A 185 -15.75 -1.52 3.58
C GLU A 185 -17.13 -2.05 3.93
N ALA A 186 -18.18 -1.27 3.62
CA ALA A 186 -19.56 -1.69 3.82
C ALA A 186 -20.10 -2.34 2.54
N TYR A 187 -20.53 -3.60 2.64
CA TYR A 187 -21.13 -4.35 1.55
C TYR A 187 -22.61 -4.58 1.80
N LYS A 188 -23.41 -4.46 0.72
CA LYS A 188 -24.85 -4.75 0.73
C LYS A 188 -25.07 -6.11 0.09
N PHE A 189 -25.68 -7.01 0.84
CA PHE A 189 -26.10 -8.33 0.40
C PHE A 189 -27.63 -8.34 0.25
N PHE A 190 -28.11 -8.78 -0.92
CA PHE A 190 -29.55 -8.92 -1.18
C PHE A 190 -29.90 -10.41 -1.22
N VAL A 191 -30.54 -10.89 -0.17
CA VAL A 191 -30.99 -12.28 -0.05
C VAL A 191 -32.36 -12.43 -0.70
N ALA A 192 -32.44 -13.26 -1.72
CA ALA A 192 -33.67 -13.49 -2.48
C ALA A 192 -33.84 -14.96 -2.90
N ASP A 193 -35.08 -15.35 -3.15
CA ASP A 193 -35.34 -16.63 -3.82
C ASP A 193 -35.03 -16.48 -5.32
N MET A 194 -33.98 -17.17 -5.76
CA MET A 194 -33.49 -17.15 -7.14
C MET A 194 -33.84 -18.45 -7.87
N GLN A 195 -34.61 -19.35 -7.25
CA GLN A 195 -35.00 -20.61 -7.87
C GLN A 195 -36.28 -20.44 -8.71
N ALA A 196 -36.22 -20.88 -9.98
CA ALA A 196 -37.40 -20.95 -10.81
C ALA A 196 -38.36 -22.02 -10.29
N PRO A 197 -39.68 -21.80 -10.34
CA PRO A 197 -40.68 -22.81 -9.98
C PRO A 197 -40.51 -24.08 -10.81
N LYS A 198 -40.51 -25.23 -10.15
CA LYS A 198 -40.48 -26.54 -10.79
C LYS A 198 -41.89 -26.98 -11.09
N ILE A 199 -42.27 -27.06 -12.36
CA ILE A 199 -43.55 -27.63 -12.81
C ILE A 199 -43.36 -29.15 -12.91
N THR A 200 -44.11 -29.91 -12.10
CA THR A 200 -44.24 -31.35 -12.22
C THR A 200 -45.61 -31.69 -12.75
N LEU A 201 -45.67 -32.30 -13.90
CA LEU A 201 -46.93 -32.89 -14.41
C LEU A 201 -47.26 -34.09 -13.53
N LYS A 202 -48.44 -34.04 -12.92
CA LYS A 202 -49.00 -35.21 -12.21
C LYS A 202 -49.36 -36.26 -13.28
N SER A 203 -48.63 -37.32 -13.38
CA SER A 203 -48.94 -38.45 -14.27
C SER A 203 -50.29 -39.02 -13.88
N GLY A 204 -51.27 -38.93 -14.78
CA GLY A 204 -52.55 -39.64 -14.66
C GLY A 204 -53.78 -38.73 -14.47
N ASN A 205 -54.09 -37.87 -15.40
CA ASN A 205 -55.45 -37.54 -15.78
C ASN A 205 -55.45 -37.09 -17.26
N ASP A 206 -55.95 -37.93 -18.11
CA ASP A 206 -56.35 -37.55 -19.48
C ASP A 206 -57.33 -36.40 -19.36
N ILE A 207 -57.01 -35.32 -20.05
CA ILE A 207 -57.96 -34.23 -20.32
C ILE A 207 -58.79 -34.70 -21.49
N THR A 208 -60.00 -35.19 -21.26
CA THR A 208 -61.04 -35.37 -22.27
C THR A 208 -61.74 -34.05 -22.50
#